data_ca6f835242603f6867320646a4c64232
#
_entry.id   ca6f835242603f6867320646a4c64232
#
_cell.length_a   1.000
_cell.length_b   1.000
_cell.length_c   1.000
_cell.angle_alpha   90.00
_cell.angle_beta   90.00
_cell.angle_gamma   90.00
#
_symmetry.space_group_name_H-M   'P 1'
#
loop_
_entity.id
_entity.type
_entity.pdbx_description
1 polymer ?
#
loop_
_entity_poly.entity_id
_entity_poly.type
_entity_poly.pdbx_seq_one_letter_code
_entity_poly.pdbx_strand_id
1 'polypeptide(L)'
;MKKNILSLFMMLASGLGANAAADVDFEQNFCDSTLRIDYTFLGNATTQSIAVDKLNMMPRWYGKHAHLDELPVEGNGQITVRKHGTSEVIYRNSFSTLFQEWQSYDEAKNNVKSFENVFLVPMPRDTVDITVDLRNNRHEVVGSLTHTVAPKDVLIRHIGFGNTTPYVTLQQAKDTTKCIHIAYVAEGYQPGEMATFVEDAKIATEALFEHEPFSSMRDRFNIVAVESASVDSGTSEPSKGVWRNTVLGSHFDTFYSNRYLTTLNLKSLHDVLAGVPYEHIIVLVNTSEYGGGGILNSYNLSMTHHPQYRQVVVHEFGHSFAGLADEYAYEAEQIPMYPHDVEPWEKNITTLVDFHNKWENLIEPGTQVPTPMPEDKSEKGKVKSEKSSKVKREKRKGKSEKSEVGAYEGAGYSLKGVYRPYPDCRMRSNQHKDFCPACQKALRDLINFYTE
;
A
#
# COMPACT_ATOMS: atom_id res chain seq x y z
N MET A 1 67.94 5.49 -44.35
CA MET A 1 66.91 4.54 -44.68
C MET A 1 65.99 4.32 -43.42
N LYS A 2 64.88 4.97 -43.37
CA LYS A 2 63.90 4.82 -42.24
C LYS A 2 62.84 3.86 -42.68
N LYS A 3 62.66 2.74 -41.98
CA LYS A 3 61.53 1.80 -42.18
C LYS A 3 60.37 2.19 -41.29
N ASN A 4 59.22 2.56 -41.88
CA ASN A 4 57.97 2.77 -41.23
C ASN A 4 57.34 1.39 -40.98
N ILE A 5 57.02 1.07 -39.71
CA ILE A 5 56.19 -0.06 -39.31
C ILE A 5 54.79 0.51 -39.06
N LEU A 6 53.86 0.10 -39.91
CA LEU A 6 52.43 0.42 -39.80
C LEU A 6 51.77 -0.63 -38.90
N SER A 7 51.44 -0.27 -37.64
CA SER A 7 50.68 -1.15 -36.73
C SER A 7 49.20 -1.04 -37.04
N LEU A 8 48.60 -2.12 -37.51
CA LEU A 8 47.17 -2.28 -37.74
C LEU A 8 46.48 -2.66 -36.41
N PHE A 9 45.81 -1.71 -35.78
CA PHE A 9 44.95 -1.98 -34.62
C PHE A 9 43.59 -2.52 -35.12
N MET A 10 43.40 -3.81 -34.93
CA MET A 10 42.11 -4.49 -35.13
C MET A 10 41.24 -4.25 -33.87
N MET A 11 40.27 -3.32 -33.93
CA MET A 11 39.26 -3.19 -32.89
C MET A 11 38.28 -4.40 -33.00
N LEU A 12 38.41 -5.33 -32.05
CA LEU A 12 37.30 -6.23 -31.75
C LEU A 12 36.21 -5.45 -31.03
N ALA A 13 35.16 -5.13 -31.75
CA ALA A 13 33.90 -4.72 -31.15
C ALA A 13 33.24 -5.96 -30.52
N SER A 14 33.49 -6.21 -29.23
CA SER A 14 32.69 -7.13 -28.45
C SER A 14 31.32 -6.46 -28.20
N GLY A 15 30.34 -6.85 -29.01
CA GLY A 15 28.94 -6.53 -28.75
C GLY A 15 28.55 -7.19 -27.43
N LEU A 16 28.50 -6.39 -26.37
CA LEU A 16 27.74 -6.71 -25.17
C LEU A 16 26.25 -6.61 -25.54
N GLY A 17 25.71 -7.71 -26.06
CA GLY A 17 24.28 -7.91 -26.06
C GLY A 17 23.83 -7.90 -24.59
N ALA A 18 23.11 -6.89 -24.18
CA ALA A 18 22.30 -6.98 -22.98
C ALA A 18 21.32 -8.12 -23.20
N ASN A 19 21.61 -9.30 -22.68
CA ASN A 19 20.61 -10.32 -22.50
C ASN A 19 19.59 -9.69 -21.51
N ALA A 20 18.40 -9.33 -22.01
CA ALA A 20 17.26 -9.19 -21.13
C ALA A 20 17.19 -10.51 -20.34
N ALA A 21 17.26 -10.42 -19.02
CA ALA A 21 17.04 -11.59 -18.19
C ALA A 21 15.68 -12.17 -18.59
N ALA A 22 15.62 -13.47 -18.86
CA ALA A 22 14.35 -14.10 -19.19
C ALA A 22 13.47 -14.00 -17.94
N ASP A 23 12.19 -13.63 -18.14
CA ASP A 23 11.21 -13.59 -17.07
C ASP A 23 11.19 -14.91 -16.30
N VAL A 24 11.04 -14.82 -14.97
CA VAL A 24 10.95 -16.00 -14.10
C VAL A 24 9.66 -16.74 -14.39
N ASP A 25 9.79 -17.97 -14.87
CA ASP A 25 8.67 -18.84 -15.20
C ASP A 25 8.00 -19.38 -13.92
N PHE A 26 6.68 -19.10 -13.76
CA PHE A 26 5.92 -19.53 -12.60
C PHE A 26 5.87 -21.06 -12.49
N GLU A 27 5.52 -21.75 -13.58
CA GLU A 27 5.30 -23.20 -13.59
C GLU A 27 6.58 -23.99 -13.33
N GLN A 28 7.74 -23.44 -13.68
CA GLN A 28 9.03 -24.07 -13.39
C GLN A 28 9.42 -23.96 -11.90
N ASN A 29 9.06 -22.86 -11.25
CA ASN A 29 9.55 -22.57 -9.90
C ASN A 29 8.50 -22.82 -8.81
N PHE A 30 7.20 -22.72 -9.14
CA PHE A 30 6.13 -22.73 -8.13
C PHE A 30 4.99 -23.72 -8.46
N CYS A 31 4.23 -24.07 -7.43
CA CYS A 31 2.95 -24.77 -7.52
C CYS A 31 1.82 -23.75 -7.39
N ASP A 32 0.64 -24.07 -7.96
CA ASP A 32 -0.59 -23.29 -7.72
C ASP A 32 -1.11 -23.51 -6.29
N SER A 33 -0.33 -23.02 -5.32
CA SER A 33 -0.61 -23.05 -3.88
C SER A 33 0.14 -21.90 -3.22
N THR A 34 -0.32 -21.46 -2.06
CA THR A 34 0.29 -20.37 -1.30
C THR A 34 1.12 -20.95 -0.15
N LEU A 35 2.36 -20.50 -0.02
CA LEU A 35 3.13 -20.59 1.21
C LEU A 35 2.87 -19.32 2.03
N ARG A 36 2.14 -19.47 3.12
CA ARG A 36 1.95 -18.45 4.15
C ARG A 36 3.04 -18.59 5.21
N ILE A 37 3.74 -17.53 5.49
CA ILE A 37 4.82 -17.47 6.46
C ILE A 37 4.41 -16.50 7.56
N ASP A 38 4.22 -17.01 8.76
CA ASP A 38 3.93 -16.22 9.94
C ASP A 38 5.26 -15.82 10.60
N TYR A 39 5.46 -14.51 10.76
CA TYR A 39 6.63 -13.94 11.45
C TYR A 39 6.22 -13.19 12.71
N THR A 40 7.18 -13.00 13.59
CA THR A 40 7.12 -12.03 14.67
C THR A 40 8.30 -11.08 14.53
N PHE A 41 8.02 -9.78 14.40
CA PHE A 41 9.02 -8.74 14.46
C PHE A 41 9.03 -8.15 15.85
N LEU A 42 10.20 -7.93 16.42
CA LEU A 42 10.33 -7.39 17.78
C LEU A 42 11.53 -6.47 17.85
N GLY A 43 11.47 -5.52 18.76
CA GLY A 43 12.57 -4.58 18.98
C GLY A 43 12.11 -3.27 19.61
N ASN A 44 12.90 -2.23 19.38
CA ASN A 44 12.67 -0.88 19.84
C ASN A 44 13.10 0.14 18.76
N ALA A 45 13.24 1.41 19.09
CA ALA A 45 13.63 2.45 18.13
C ALA A 45 15.00 2.22 17.46
N THR A 46 15.89 1.38 18.01
CA THR A 46 17.27 1.19 17.52
C THR A 46 17.62 -0.26 17.23
N THR A 47 16.81 -1.21 17.67
CA THR A 47 17.07 -2.65 17.49
C THR A 47 15.86 -3.33 16.86
N GLN A 48 16.13 -4.29 15.98
CA GLN A 48 15.09 -5.06 15.28
C GLN A 48 15.53 -6.53 15.21
N SER A 49 14.58 -7.41 15.43
CA SER A 49 14.75 -8.84 15.27
C SER A 49 13.54 -9.42 14.54
N ILE A 50 13.79 -10.38 13.68
CA ILE A 50 12.78 -11.09 12.89
C ILE A 50 12.84 -12.56 13.30
N ALA A 51 11.70 -13.15 13.61
CA ALA A 51 11.60 -14.57 13.93
C ALA A 51 10.53 -15.23 13.07
N VAL A 52 10.82 -16.40 12.52
CA VAL A 52 9.82 -17.28 11.89
C VAL A 52 9.01 -17.95 13.00
N ASP A 53 7.68 -17.87 12.91
CA ASP A 53 6.80 -18.58 13.85
C ASP A 53 6.25 -19.87 13.23
N LYS A 54 5.59 -19.78 12.07
CA LYS A 54 4.94 -20.94 11.43
C LYS A 54 5.02 -20.83 9.91
N LEU A 55 5.00 -22.02 9.29
CA LEU A 55 4.81 -22.17 7.85
C LEU A 55 3.49 -22.89 7.61
N ASN A 56 2.67 -22.33 6.73
CA ASN A 56 1.39 -22.90 6.35
C ASN A 56 1.29 -22.97 4.81
N MET A 57 0.70 -24.04 4.30
CA MET A 57 0.32 -24.18 2.91
C MET A 57 -1.19 -23.98 2.79
N MET A 58 -1.61 -23.13 1.86
CA MET A 58 -3.01 -22.89 1.51
C MET A 58 -3.28 -23.29 0.05
N PRO A 59 -4.54 -23.67 -0.29
CA PRO A 59 -4.90 -24.00 -1.65
C PRO A 59 -4.83 -22.77 -2.54
N ARG A 60 -4.31 -22.92 -3.75
CA ARG A 60 -4.17 -21.92 -4.79
C ARG A 60 -3.29 -20.72 -4.40
N TRP A 61 -2.69 -20.14 -5.44
CA TRP A 61 -2.01 -18.87 -5.41
C TRP A 61 -2.88 -17.82 -6.10
N TYR A 62 -3.07 -16.67 -5.45
CA TYR A 62 -3.93 -15.58 -5.93
C TYR A 62 -3.17 -14.30 -6.24
N GLY A 63 -1.85 -14.29 -6.05
CA GLY A 63 -0.99 -13.16 -6.39
C GLY A 63 -0.45 -13.23 -7.81
N LYS A 64 0.53 -12.39 -8.12
CA LYS A 64 1.12 -12.27 -9.46
C LYS A 64 1.73 -13.58 -9.97
N HIS A 65 1.53 -13.86 -11.27
CA HIS A 65 2.10 -15.01 -12.00
C HIS A 65 3.18 -14.59 -13.02
N ALA A 66 3.28 -13.29 -13.33
CA ALA A 66 4.31 -12.69 -14.16
C ALA A 66 5.13 -11.68 -13.34
N HIS A 67 6.24 -11.19 -13.86
CA HIS A 67 7.10 -10.21 -13.18
C HIS A 67 7.48 -10.64 -11.75
N LEU A 68 7.72 -11.94 -11.56
CA LEU A 68 7.84 -12.54 -10.23
C LEU A 68 9.00 -11.97 -9.40
N ASP A 69 10.11 -11.63 -10.03
CA ASP A 69 11.32 -11.07 -9.42
C ASP A 69 11.40 -9.54 -9.45
N GLU A 70 10.31 -8.87 -9.91
CA GLU A 70 10.21 -7.42 -9.98
C GLU A 70 9.41 -6.83 -8.82
N LEU A 71 9.71 -5.58 -8.46
CA LEU A 71 8.99 -4.79 -7.46
C LEU A 71 8.31 -3.59 -8.15
N PRO A 72 6.98 -3.60 -8.29
CA PRO A 72 6.26 -2.47 -8.88
C PRO A 72 6.19 -1.26 -7.95
N VAL A 73 6.16 -1.52 -6.64
CA VAL A 73 6.12 -0.54 -5.56
C VAL A 73 7.14 -0.96 -4.51
N GLU A 74 7.86 0.00 -3.95
CA GLU A 74 8.75 -0.23 -2.82
C GLU A 74 8.07 0.19 -1.51
N GLY A 75 8.49 -0.45 -0.41
CA GLY A 75 8.07 -0.14 0.96
C GLY A 75 9.27 -0.25 1.91
N ASN A 76 9.02 -0.07 3.20
CA ASN A 76 10.06 -0.18 4.22
C ASN A 76 10.43 -1.62 4.58
N GLY A 77 9.87 -2.62 3.89
CA GLY A 77 10.25 -4.02 3.98
C GLY A 77 10.23 -4.72 2.62
N GLN A 78 10.99 -5.80 2.50
CA GLN A 78 11.04 -6.62 1.28
C GLN A 78 11.17 -8.09 1.65
N ILE A 79 10.39 -8.94 0.98
CA ILE A 79 10.58 -10.40 0.98
C ILE A 79 11.16 -10.83 -0.37
N THR A 80 12.19 -11.67 -0.34
CA THR A 80 12.87 -12.18 -1.53
C THR A 80 13.03 -13.69 -1.41
N VAL A 81 12.58 -14.43 -2.43
CA VAL A 81 12.75 -15.88 -2.55
C VAL A 81 13.82 -16.17 -3.59
N ARG A 82 14.80 -17.00 -3.20
CA ARG A 82 15.92 -17.44 -4.07
C ARG A 82 15.96 -18.94 -4.17
N LYS A 83 16.45 -19.46 -5.28
CA LYS A 83 16.82 -20.88 -5.38
C LYS A 83 17.90 -21.20 -4.33
N HIS A 84 17.68 -22.27 -3.59
CA HIS A 84 18.56 -22.65 -2.46
C HIS A 84 20.02 -22.72 -2.85
N GLY A 85 20.87 -22.06 -2.06
CA GLY A 85 22.31 -22.01 -2.25
C GLY A 85 22.77 -21.21 -3.46
N THR A 86 21.90 -20.40 -4.09
CA THR A 86 22.24 -19.55 -5.24
C THR A 86 21.84 -18.08 -4.99
N SER A 87 22.28 -17.19 -5.89
CA SER A 87 21.85 -15.79 -5.90
C SER A 87 20.60 -15.55 -6.79
N GLU A 88 20.11 -16.58 -7.47
CA GLU A 88 18.99 -16.47 -8.41
C GLU A 88 17.69 -16.16 -7.67
N VAL A 89 17.12 -14.97 -7.93
CA VAL A 89 15.85 -14.53 -7.38
C VAL A 89 14.74 -15.08 -8.25
N ILE A 90 13.74 -15.71 -7.62
CA ILE A 90 12.57 -16.28 -8.30
C ILE A 90 11.25 -15.63 -7.85
N TYR A 91 11.24 -14.85 -6.76
CA TYR A 91 10.10 -14.05 -6.35
C TYR A 91 10.54 -12.89 -5.45
N ARG A 92 9.86 -11.76 -5.60
CA ARG A 92 9.98 -10.60 -4.70
C ARG A 92 8.64 -9.96 -4.44
N ASN A 93 8.48 -9.41 -3.25
CA ASN A 93 7.44 -8.45 -2.92
C ASN A 93 7.96 -7.45 -1.89
N SER A 94 7.36 -6.26 -1.85
CA SER A 94 7.61 -5.26 -0.82
C SER A 94 6.40 -5.15 0.10
N PHE A 95 6.61 -4.58 1.27
CA PHE A 95 5.57 -4.40 2.28
C PHE A 95 5.92 -3.23 3.21
N SER A 96 4.96 -2.80 4.01
CA SER A 96 5.18 -1.98 5.19
C SER A 96 4.61 -2.66 6.44
N THR A 97 4.99 -2.20 7.63
CA THR A 97 4.55 -2.80 8.89
C THR A 97 4.25 -1.76 9.97
N LEU A 98 3.27 -2.07 10.82
CA LEU A 98 3.03 -1.30 12.04
C LEU A 98 4.26 -1.29 12.97
N PHE A 99 5.09 -2.34 12.96
CA PHE A 99 6.30 -2.40 13.78
C PHE A 99 7.26 -1.26 13.42
N GLN A 100 7.56 -1.05 12.11
CA GLN A 100 8.48 0.00 11.67
C GLN A 100 7.87 1.40 11.84
N GLU A 101 6.56 1.54 11.69
CA GLU A 101 5.87 2.78 12.00
C GLU A 101 5.98 3.09 13.50
N TRP A 102 5.67 2.12 14.39
CA TRP A 102 5.79 2.28 15.83
C TRP A 102 7.21 2.68 16.28
N GLN A 103 8.24 2.23 15.59
CA GLN A 103 9.63 2.59 15.89
C GLN A 103 9.91 4.10 15.77
N SER A 104 9.06 4.86 15.03
CA SER A 104 9.17 6.32 14.93
C SER A 104 8.59 7.08 16.12
N TYR A 105 7.81 6.41 16.98
CA TYR A 105 7.18 7.03 18.14
C TYR A 105 8.07 7.01 19.40
N ASP A 106 7.85 7.96 20.29
CA ASP A 106 8.64 8.09 21.53
C ASP A 106 8.56 6.84 22.43
N GLU A 107 7.47 6.11 22.40
CA GLU A 107 7.31 4.87 23.15
C GLU A 107 8.41 3.84 22.81
N ALA A 108 8.79 3.75 21.54
CA ALA A 108 9.80 2.80 21.09
C ALA A 108 11.22 3.10 21.61
N LYS A 109 11.48 4.32 22.06
CA LYS A 109 12.78 4.69 22.66
C LYS A 109 13.02 3.99 24.00
N ASN A 110 11.94 3.64 24.72
CA ASN A 110 12.01 3.13 26.08
C ASN A 110 11.44 1.71 26.24
N ASN A 111 10.74 1.20 25.25
CA ASN A 111 10.05 -0.09 25.30
C ASN A 111 10.50 -1.01 24.17
N VAL A 112 10.40 -2.32 24.43
CA VAL A 112 10.50 -3.37 23.39
C VAL A 112 9.10 -3.92 23.18
N LYS A 113 8.66 -3.99 21.93
CA LYS A 113 7.38 -4.62 21.54
C LYS A 113 7.58 -5.65 20.44
N SER A 114 6.62 -6.56 20.34
CA SER A 114 6.51 -7.53 19.24
C SER A 114 5.25 -7.30 18.45
N PHE A 115 5.33 -7.55 17.14
CA PHE A 115 4.25 -7.40 16.19
C PHE A 115 4.17 -8.65 15.32
N GLU A 116 2.95 -9.15 15.11
CA GLU A 116 2.71 -10.19 14.13
C GLU A 116 2.85 -9.63 12.72
N ASN A 117 3.45 -10.44 11.84
CA ASN A 117 3.48 -10.18 10.41
C ASN A 117 3.23 -11.49 9.66
N VAL A 118 2.51 -11.42 8.57
CA VAL A 118 2.20 -12.57 7.73
C VAL A 118 2.48 -12.20 6.28
N PHE A 119 3.27 -13.03 5.60
CA PHE A 119 3.55 -12.84 4.19
C PHE A 119 3.14 -14.06 3.39
N LEU A 120 2.61 -13.80 2.20
CA LEU A 120 2.23 -14.79 1.22
C LEU A 120 3.24 -14.79 0.08
N VAL A 121 3.72 -15.97 -0.26
CA VAL A 121 4.51 -16.19 -1.48
C VAL A 121 3.97 -17.43 -2.19
N PRO A 122 4.16 -17.59 -3.51
CA PRO A 122 3.76 -18.81 -4.17
C PRO A 122 4.55 -20.01 -3.62
N MET A 123 3.91 -21.16 -3.48
CA MET A 123 4.53 -22.37 -2.93
C MET A 123 5.64 -22.87 -3.84
N PRO A 124 6.92 -22.90 -3.39
CA PRO A 124 8.02 -23.33 -4.24
C PRO A 124 7.95 -24.84 -4.53
N ARG A 125 8.45 -25.26 -5.71
CA ARG A 125 8.58 -26.69 -6.07
C ARG A 125 9.77 -27.33 -5.39
N ASP A 126 10.86 -26.59 -5.26
CA ASP A 126 12.11 -27.04 -4.68
C ASP A 126 12.45 -26.22 -3.42
N THR A 127 13.48 -26.65 -2.71
CA THR A 127 14.01 -25.93 -1.54
C THR A 127 14.46 -24.51 -1.97
N VAL A 128 14.09 -23.52 -1.17
CA VAL A 128 14.39 -22.10 -1.40
C VAL A 128 14.97 -21.45 -0.16
N ASP A 129 15.67 -20.32 -0.36
CA ASP A 129 16.09 -19.41 0.70
C ASP A 129 15.19 -18.16 0.63
N ILE A 130 14.55 -17.83 1.74
CA ILE A 130 13.67 -16.69 1.88
C ILE A 130 14.36 -15.66 2.77
N THR A 131 14.52 -14.45 2.24
CA THR A 131 15.10 -13.32 2.96
C THR A 131 14.01 -12.28 3.21
N VAL A 132 13.89 -11.82 4.44
CA VAL A 132 13.08 -10.65 4.83
C VAL A 132 14.02 -9.56 5.28
N ASP A 133 13.98 -8.43 4.59
CA ASP A 133 14.77 -7.23 4.88
C ASP A 133 13.86 -6.12 5.39
N LEU A 134 14.23 -5.46 6.49
CA LEU A 134 13.62 -4.24 6.99
C LEU A 134 14.53 -3.06 6.66
N ARG A 135 13.95 -1.98 6.14
CA ARG A 135 14.66 -0.78 5.69
C ARG A 135 14.21 0.45 6.46
N ASN A 136 15.12 1.35 6.72
CA ASN A 136 14.80 2.67 7.25
C ASN A 136 14.41 3.66 6.14
N ASN A 137 14.02 4.89 6.51
CA ASN A 137 13.64 5.94 5.57
C ASN A 137 14.80 6.50 4.72
N ARG A 138 16.01 5.95 4.88
CA ARG A 138 17.18 6.17 4.00
C ARG A 138 17.43 4.99 3.06
N HIS A 139 16.48 4.07 2.96
CA HIS A 139 16.53 2.85 2.15
C HIS A 139 17.63 1.85 2.60
N GLU A 140 18.25 2.06 3.75
CA GLU A 140 19.28 1.17 4.30
C GLU A 140 18.62 -0.02 4.99
N VAL A 141 19.17 -1.23 4.77
CA VAL A 141 18.74 -2.44 5.48
C VAL A 141 19.21 -2.35 6.93
N VAL A 142 18.26 -2.33 7.85
CA VAL A 142 18.51 -2.22 9.30
C VAL A 142 18.18 -3.50 10.07
N GLY A 143 17.51 -4.45 9.42
CA GLY A 143 17.23 -5.79 9.95
C GLY A 143 17.06 -6.77 8.80
N SER A 144 17.58 -7.97 8.95
CA SER A 144 17.48 -9.01 7.92
C SER A 144 17.42 -10.39 8.55
N LEU A 145 16.60 -11.26 7.98
CA LEU A 145 16.57 -12.69 8.29
C LEU A 145 16.53 -13.48 6.98
N THR A 146 17.43 -14.44 6.85
CA THR A 146 17.34 -15.47 5.80
C THR A 146 17.09 -16.82 6.44
N HIS A 147 16.11 -17.56 5.93
CA HIS A 147 15.82 -18.93 6.34
C HIS A 147 15.51 -19.80 5.14
N THR A 148 15.75 -21.11 5.27
CA THR A 148 15.50 -22.08 4.22
C THR A 148 14.12 -22.73 4.42
N VAL A 149 13.40 -22.90 3.31
CA VAL A 149 12.12 -23.61 3.28
C VAL A 149 12.21 -24.80 2.31
N ALA A 150 12.01 -26.01 2.84
CA ALA A 150 11.88 -27.21 2.05
C ALA A 150 10.37 -27.53 1.87
N PRO A 151 9.83 -27.59 0.64
CA PRO A 151 8.38 -27.78 0.40
C PRO A 151 7.80 -29.06 0.99
N LYS A 152 8.65 -30.04 1.24
CA LYS A 152 8.26 -31.36 1.82
C LYS A 152 8.45 -31.44 3.33
N ASP A 153 8.75 -30.32 4.00
CA ASP A 153 8.87 -30.29 5.45
C ASP A 153 7.51 -30.65 6.10
N VAL A 154 7.55 -31.67 6.95
CA VAL A 154 6.36 -32.21 7.64
C VAL A 154 5.75 -31.21 8.63
N LEU A 155 6.44 -30.16 8.99
CA LEU A 155 5.97 -29.09 9.88
C LEU A 155 5.20 -28.00 9.13
N ILE A 156 5.19 -27.98 7.79
CA ILE A 156 4.32 -27.10 7.02
C ILE A 156 2.88 -27.58 7.17
N ARG A 157 2.05 -26.78 7.84
CA ARG A 157 0.64 -27.12 8.08
C ARG A 157 -0.18 -26.83 6.83
N HIS A 158 -1.10 -27.74 6.51
CA HIS A 158 -2.07 -27.56 5.44
C HIS A 158 -3.35 -26.96 6.04
N ILE A 159 -3.72 -25.74 5.63
CA ILE A 159 -4.89 -25.00 6.12
C ILE A 159 -5.74 -24.51 4.95
N GLY A 160 -7.04 -24.30 5.15
CA GLY A 160 -7.95 -23.80 4.11
C GLY A 160 -8.35 -24.82 3.04
N PHE A 161 -8.03 -26.12 3.21
CA PHE A 161 -8.43 -27.20 2.29
C PHE A 161 -9.80 -27.83 2.60
N GLY A 162 -10.41 -27.44 3.69
CA GLY A 162 -11.70 -27.98 4.14
C GLY A 162 -12.66 -26.86 4.54
N ASN A 163 -12.68 -26.53 5.80
CA ASN A 163 -13.55 -25.46 6.30
C ASN A 163 -12.97 -24.11 5.96
N THR A 164 -13.61 -23.38 5.04
CA THR A 164 -13.35 -21.98 4.73
C THR A 164 -14.40 -21.10 5.39
N THR A 165 -14.03 -19.92 5.83
CA THR A 165 -14.99 -18.90 6.27
C THR A 165 -15.96 -18.61 5.11
N PRO A 166 -17.29 -18.58 5.34
CA PRO A 166 -18.25 -18.24 4.30
C PRO A 166 -17.92 -16.89 3.65
N TYR A 167 -18.12 -16.79 2.35
CA TYR A 167 -17.94 -15.54 1.63
C TYR A 167 -18.91 -15.38 0.46
N VAL A 168 -19.18 -14.14 0.08
CA VAL A 168 -20.02 -13.77 -1.05
C VAL A 168 -19.15 -13.09 -2.11
N THR A 169 -19.28 -13.48 -3.38
CA THR A 169 -18.63 -12.79 -4.49
C THR A 169 -19.38 -11.52 -4.85
N LEU A 170 -18.72 -10.37 -4.80
CA LEU A 170 -19.27 -9.05 -5.12
C LEU A 170 -18.93 -8.60 -6.53
N GLN A 171 -17.73 -8.93 -7.01
CA GLN A 171 -17.23 -8.59 -8.33
C GLN A 171 -16.42 -9.77 -8.88
N GLN A 172 -16.55 -10.04 -10.17
CA GLN A 172 -15.78 -11.05 -10.87
C GLN A 172 -15.02 -10.41 -12.03
N ALA A 173 -13.73 -10.71 -12.13
CA ALA A 173 -12.90 -10.29 -13.25
C ALA A 173 -13.29 -11.00 -14.54
N LYS A 174 -12.99 -10.36 -15.66
CA LYS A 174 -13.18 -10.96 -16.99
C LYS A 174 -12.20 -12.12 -17.24
N ASP A 175 -10.94 -11.92 -16.83
CA ASP A 175 -9.90 -12.95 -16.83
C ASP A 175 -9.54 -13.28 -15.37
N THR A 176 -9.87 -14.50 -14.94
CA THR A 176 -9.63 -14.95 -13.56
C THR A 176 -8.21 -15.45 -13.32
N THR A 177 -7.38 -15.53 -14.36
CA THR A 177 -5.97 -15.93 -14.28
C THR A 177 -5.03 -14.72 -14.18
N LYS A 178 -5.49 -13.54 -14.60
CA LYS A 178 -4.77 -12.29 -14.63
C LYS A 178 -5.61 -11.18 -13.99
N CYS A 179 -5.86 -11.28 -12.71
CA CYS A 179 -6.70 -10.32 -11.98
C CYS A 179 -6.20 -10.11 -10.56
N ILE A 180 -6.62 -9.03 -9.97
CA ILE A 180 -6.33 -8.65 -8.60
C ILE A 180 -7.44 -9.15 -7.70
N HIS A 181 -7.10 -9.86 -6.62
CA HIS A 181 -8.04 -10.42 -5.67
C HIS A 181 -8.13 -9.57 -4.40
N ILE A 182 -9.31 -9.02 -4.11
CA ILE A 182 -9.59 -8.24 -2.91
C ILE A 182 -10.58 -9.01 -2.03
N ALA A 183 -10.24 -9.16 -0.75
CA ALA A 183 -11.17 -9.67 0.26
C ALA A 183 -11.57 -8.54 1.22
N TYR A 184 -12.88 -8.26 1.30
CA TYR A 184 -13.44 -7.53 2.44
C TYR A 184 -13.65 -8.52 3.58
N VAL A 185 -13.23 -8.16 4.80
CA VAL A 185 -13.33 -9.02 5.99
C VAL A 185 -14.21 -8.34 7.02
N ALA A 186 -15.22 -9.05 7.53
CA ALA A 186 -16.09 -8.53 8.57
C ALA A 186 -15.35 -8.44 9.91
N GLU A 187 -15.43 -7.28 10.57
CA GLU A 187 -14.89 -7.08 11.92
C GLU A 187 -15.90 -6.35 12.81
N GLY A 188 -16.20 -6.95 13.97
CA GLY A 188 -17.19 -6.40 14.88
C GLY A 188 -18.66 -6.58 14.42
N TYR A 189 -18.91 -7.48 13.49
CA TYR A 189 -20.28 -7.89 13.11
C TYR A 189 -20.59 -9.24 13.75
N GLN A 190 -21.70 -9.31 14.50
CA GLN A 190 -22.23 -10.56 15.04
C GLN A 190 -22.85 -11.43 13.94
N PRO A 191 -23.12 -12.74 14.18
CA PRO A 191 -23.75 -13.61 13.17
C PRO A 191 -25.07 -13.04 12.60
N GLY A 192 -25.87 -12.33 13.40
CA GLY A 192 -27.11 -11.70 12.96
C GLY A 192 -26.93 -10.42 12.13
N GLU A 193 -25.70 -9.88 12.03
CA GLU A 193 -25.37 -8.64 11.35
C GLU A 193 -24.67 -8.87 9.99
N MET A 194 -24.47 -10.13 9.55
CA MET A 194 -23.77 -10.46 8.31
C MET A 194 -24.46 -9.85 7.07
N ALA A 195 -25.78 -9.77 7.05
CA ALA A 195 -26.47 -9.09 5.93
C ALA A 195 -26.10 -7.60 5.84
N THR A 196 -25.95 -6.92 6.98
CA THR A 196 -25.48 -5.52 7.04
C THR A 196 -24.03 -5.43 6.54
N PHE A 197 -23.15 -6.32 6.98
CA PHE A 197 -21.77 -6.37 6.50
C PHE A 197 -21.70 -6.53 4.97
N VAL A 198 -22.49 -7.43 4.38
CA VAL A 198 -22.49 -7.63 2.92
C VAL A 198 -22.96 -6.36 2.18
N GLU A 199 -23.94 -5.61 2.72
CA GLU A 199 -24.33 -4.33 2.14
C GLU A 199 -23.23 -3.27 2.30
N ASP A 200 -22.54 -3.21 3.44
CA ASP A 200 -21.39 -2.31 3.64
C ASP A 200 -20.26 -2.65 2.66
N ALA A 201 -19.99 -3.92 2.41
CA ALA A 201 -19.00 -4.37 1.44
C ALA A 201 -19.38 -3.99 -0.01
N LYS A 202 -20.67 -4.03 -0.36
CA LYS A 202 -21.14 -3.53 -1.65
C LYS A 202 -20.94 -2.02 -1.79
N ILE A 203 -21.23 -1.26 -0.73
CA ILE A 203 -21.00 0.20 -0.68
C ILE A 203 -19.52 0.51 -0.89
N ALA A 204 -18.61 -0.22 -0.23
CA ALA A 204 -17.16 -0.08 -0.43
C ALA A 204 -16.74 -0.40 -1.88
N THR A 205 -17.30 -1.48 -2.45
CA THR A 205 -17.02 -1.88 -3.83
C THR A 205 -17.43 -0.80 -4.83
N GLU A 206 -18.64 -0.25 -4.70
CA GLU A 206 -19.08 0.85 -5.57
C GLU A 206 -18.28 2.14 -5.31
N ALA A 207 -17.91 2.44 -4.05
CA ALA A 207 -17.05 3.57 -3.75
C ALA A 207 -15.69 3.46 -4.44
N LEU A 208 -15.08 2.27 -4.47
CA LEU A 208 -13.82 2.03 -5.17
C LEU A 208 -13.97 2.28 -6.67
N PHE A 209 -15.01 1.74 -7.30
CA PHE A 209 -15.24 1.88 -8.74
C PHE A 209 -15.85 3.22 -9.18
N GLU A 210 -16.12 4.14 -8.28
CA GLU A 210 -16.40 5.55 -8.59
C GLU A 210 -15.12 6.37 -8.85
N HIS A 211 -13.92 5.80 -8.58
CA HIS A 211 -12.62 6.47 -8.74
C HIS A 211 -11.84 5.91 -9.93
N GLU A 212 -11.21 6.80 -10.71
CA GLU A 212 -10.22 6.38 -11.70
C GLU A 212 -8.87 6.04 -11.03
N PRO A 213 -8.15 4.98 -11.49
CA PRO A 213 -8.40 4.14 -12.67
C PRO A 213 -9.28 2.91 -12.40
N PHE A 214 -9.73 2.67 -11.17
CA PHE A 214 -10.52 1.49 -10.81
C PHE A 214 -11.80 1.39 -11.64
N SER A 215 -12.47 2.52 -11.91
CA SER A 215 -13.67 2.61 -12.74
C SER A 215 -13.46 2.02 -14.14
N SER A 216 -12.45 2.49 -14.85
CA SER A 216 -12.13 2.05 -16.21
C SER A 216 -11.50 0.66 -16.30
N MET A 217 -11.02 0.11 -15.16
CA MET A 217 -10.34 -1.19 -15.07
C MET A 217 -11.09 -2.18 -14.16
N ARG A 218 -12.40 -1.97 -13.94
CA ARG A 218 -13.25 -2.78 -13.06
C ARG A 218 -13.21 -4.27 -13.37
N ASP A 219 -13.12 -4.63 -14.63
CA ASP A 219 -13.07 -6.01 -15.10
C ASP A 219 -11.77 -6.76 -14.77
N ARG A 220 -10.79 -6.08 -14.15
CA ARG A 220 -9.53 -6.68 -13.70
C ARG A 220 -9.53 -7.09 -12.21
N PHE A 221 -10.68 -6.98 -11.52
CA PHE A 221 -10.79 -7.25 -10.10
C PHE A 221 -11.75 -8.39 -9.79
N ASN A 222 -11.31 -9.30 -8.92
CA ASN A 222 -12.15 -10.22 -8.18
C ASN A 222 -12.32 -9.70 -6.75
N ILE A 223 -13.56 -9.56 -6.28
CA ILE A 223 -13.85 -9.04 -4.93
C ILE A 223 -14.80 -9.98 -4.22
N VAL A 224 -14.44 -10.36 -3.01
CA VAL A 224 -15.26 -11.20 -2.12
C VAL A 224 -15.50 -10.49 -0.79
N ALA A 225 -16.66 -10.75 -0.16
CA ALA A 225 -17.01 -10.33 1.19
C ALA A 225 -16.99 -11.56 2.10
N VAL A 226 -16.10 -11.60 3.09
CA VAL A 226 -15.82 -12.74 3.98
C VAL A 226 -16.58 -12.53 5.29
N GLU A 227 -17.54 -13.42 5.57
CA GLU A 227 -18.49 -13.32 6.67
C GLU A 227 -17.90 -13.85 8.00
N SER A 228 -16.85 -13.19 8.49
CA SER A 228 -16.16 -13.52 9.75
C SER A 228 -16.91 -12.95 10.95
N ALA A 229 -17.71 -13.78 11.61
CA ALA A 229 -18.54 -13.33 12.73
C ALA A 229 -17.72 -13.07 14.01
N SER A 230 -17.96 -11.92 14.64
CA SER A 230 -17.45 -11.57 15.97
C SER A 230 -18.41 -11.98 17.08
N VAL A 231 -17.88 -12.11 18.29
CA VAL A 231 -18.70 -12.34 19.50
C VAL A 231 -19.45 -11.06 19.89
N ASP A 232 -18.73 -9.92 19.90
CA ASP A 232 -19.30 -8.61 20.20
C ASP A 232 -19.49 -7.81 18.92
N SER A 233 -20.54 -6.97 18.91
CA SER A 233 -20.75 -5.94 17.90
C SER A 233 -19.91 -4.70 18.19
N GLY A 234 -19.34 -4.07 17.14
CA GLY A 234 -18.51 -2.87 17.27
C GLY A 234 -17.01 -3.19 17.38
N THR A 235 -16.23 -2.23 17.83
CA THR A 235 -14.78 -2.32 18.01
C THR A 235 -14.34 -1.74 19.34
N SER A 236 -13.11 -2.03 19.77
CA SER A 236 -12.56 -1.51 21.02
C SER A 236 -12.16 -0.04 20.90
N GLU A 237 -12.46 0.74 21.95
CA GLU A 237 -12.10 2.15 22.12
C GLU A 237 -11.39 2.33 23.46
N PRO A 238 -10.10 2.01 23.56
CA PRO A 238 -9.35 1.96 24.82
C PRO A 238 -9.41 3.26 25.64
N SER A 239 -9.32 4.43 25.01
CA SER A 239 -9.42 5.73 25.67
C SER A 239 -10.78 5.99 26.33
N LYS A 240 -11.83 5.32 25.86
CA LYS A 240 -13.18 5.35 26.47
C LYS A 240 -13.40 4.19 27.45
N GLY A 241 -12.41 3.31 27.66
CA GLY A 241 -12.54 2.11 28.50
C GLY A 241 -13.44 1.03 27.88
N VAL A 242 -13.71 1.09 26.57
CA VAL A 242 -14.56 0.13 25.86
C VAL A 242 -13.68 -0.96 25.24
N TRP A 243 -13.92 -2.21 25.64
CA TRP A 243 -13.26 -3.38 25.09
C TRP A 243 -14.29 -4.34 24.49
N ARG A 244 -14.02 -4.84 23.29
CA ARG A 244 -14.90 -5.75 22.53
C ARG A 244 -14.14 -7.02 22.16
N ASN A 245 -14.80 -8.15 22.29
CA ASN A 245 -14.30 -9.45 21.84
C ASN A 245 -14.71 -9.66 20.38
N THR A 246 -13.89 -9.14 19.46
CA THR A 246 -14.12 -9.24 18.02
C THR A 246 -13.17 -10.26 17.40
N VAL A 247 -13.47 -10.73 16.20
CA VAL A 247 -12.71 -11.80 15.53
C VAL A 247 -11.26 -11.42 15.25
N LEU A 248 -11.00 -10.13 14.95
CA LEU A 248 -9.65 -9.61 14.69
C LEU A 248 -9.09 -8.76 15.82
N GLY A 249 -9.90 -8.45 16.86
CA GLY A 249 -9.47 -7.62 17.97
C GLY A 249 -9.08 -6.21 17.56
N SER A 250 -9.78 -5.62 16.58
CA SER A 250 -9.52 -4.26 16.15
C SER A 250 -9.76 -3.24 17.26
N HIS A 251 -8.99 -2.16 17.23
CA HIS A 251 -9.12 -1.10 18.22
C HIS A 251 -8.70 0.26 17.67
N PHE A 252 -9.33 1.31 18.19
CA PHE A 252 -8.84 2.69 18.09
C PHE A 252 -7.63 2.93 19.02
N ASP A 253 -7.15 4.14 19.05
CA ASP A 253 -6.04 4.58 19.92
C ASP A 253 -4.69 3.87 19.62
N THR A 254 -4.53 3.33 18.40
CA THR A 254 -3.23 2.81 17.97
C THR A 254 -2.21 3.94 18.02
N PHE A 255 -1.08 3.69 18.69
CA PHE A 255 -0.01 4.67 18.96
C PHE A 255 -0.54 5.96 19.62
N TYR A 256 -1.60 5.83 20.45
CA TYR A 256 -2.29 6.93 21.16
C TYR A 256 -3.01 7.92 20.25
N SER A 257 -3.23 7.60 18.99
CA SER A 257 -4.06 8.38 18.05
C SER A 257 -5.50 7.89 18.07
N ASN A 258 -6.43 8.72 18.50
CA ASN A 258 -7.85 8.37 18.66
C ASN A 258 -8.60 8.06 17.35
N ARG A 259 -8.02 8.35 16.21
CA ARG A 259 -8.58 8.05 14.89
C ARG A 259 -7.84 6.91 14.18
N TYR A 260 -6.73 6.42 14.74
CA TYR A 260 -5.97 5.35 14.14
C TYR A 260 -6.57 3.99 14.55
N LEU A 261 -7.28 3.40 13.61
CA LEU A 261 -7.97 2.13 13.75
C LEU A 261 -7.12 1.03 13.12
N THR A 262 -6.68 0.03 13.91
CA THR A 262 -5.87 -1.08 13.43
C THR A 262 -6.22 -2.40 14.12
N THR A 263 -5.58 -3.48 13.68
CA THR A 263 -5.45 -4.74 14.44
C THR A 263 -4.00 -5.15 14.51
N LEU A 264 -3.60 -5.77 15.61
CA LEU A 264 -2.30 -6.42 15.79
C LEU A 264 -2.34 -7.93 15.56
N ASN A 265 -3.53 -8.51 15.32
CA ASN A 265 -3.76 -9.94 15.21
C ASN A 265 -3.72 -10.43 13.75
N LEU A 266 -2.60 -10.23 13.07
CA LEU A 266 -2.47 -10.55 11.65
C LEU A 266 -2.56 -12.05 11.37
N LYS A 267 -2.12 -12.88 12.30
CA LYS A 267 -2.28 -14.36 12.18
C LYS A 267 -3.75 -14.74 12.17
N SER A 268 -4.56 -14.17 13.07
CA SER A 268 -6.01 -14.37 13.10
C SER A 268 -6.69 -13.88 11.82
N LEU A 269 -6.28 -12.72 11.29
CA LEU A 269 -6.78 -12.19 10.03
C LEU A 269 -6.55 -13.18 8.87
N HIS A 270 -5.33 -13.70 8.74
CA HIS A 270 -5.01 -14.67 7.71
C HIS A 270 -5.58 -16.07 7.98
N ASP A 271 -5.88 -16.43 9.25
CA ASP A 271 -6.59 -17.67 9.57
C ASP A 271 -8.05 -17.64 9.08
N VAL A 272 -8.72 -16.48 9.25
CA VAL A 272 -10.06 -16.24 8.70
C VAL A 272 -10.08 -16.36 7.17
N LEU A 273 -9.01 -15.95 6.51
CA LEU A 273 -8.88 -15.94 5.05
C LEU A 273 -8.35 -17.26 4.46
N ALA A 274 -8.03 -18.25 5.29
CA ALA A 274 -7.48 -19.51 4.79
C ALA A 274 -8.47 -20.23 3.85
N GLY A 275 -8.08 -20.40 2.59
CA GLY A 275 -8.91 -21.01 1.53
C GLY A 275 -9.84 -20.04 0.80
N VAL A 276 -9.89 -18.77 1.18
CA VAL A 276 -10.60 -17.71 0.48
C VAL A 276 -9.71 -17.15 -0.65
N PRO A 277 -10.26 -16.73 -1.81
CA PRO A 277 -9.47 -16.04 -2.85
C PRO A 277 -9.13 -14.61 -2.42
N TYR A 278 -7.86 -14.34 -2.05
CA TYR A 278 -7.40 -13.01 -1.71
C TYR A 278 -5.91 -12.79 -1.98
N GLU A 279 -5.57 -11.56 -2.22
CA GLU A 279 -4.22 -11.00 -2.27
C GLU A 279 -4.17 -9.71 -1.44
N HIS A 280 -5.15 -8.81 -1.64
CA HIS A 280 -5.29 -7.58 -0.86
C HIS A 280 -6.47 -7.68 0.11
N ILE A 281 -6.31 -7.11 1.29
CA ILE A 281 -7.24 -7.25 2.42
C ILE A 281 -7.78 -5.88 2.83
N ILE A 282 -9.09 -5.76 2.92
CA ILE A 282 -9.79 -4.59 3.44
C ILE A 282 -10.70 -5.06 4.58
N VAL A 283 -10.39 -4.66 5.80
CA VAL A 283 -11.20 -4.97 6.98
C VAL A 283 -12.26 -3.90 7.16
N LEU A 284 -13.53 -4.29 7.11
CA LEU A 284 -14.67 -3.43 7.33
C LEU A 284 -15.12 -3.53 8.78
N VAL A 285 -14.98 -2.44 9.53
CA VAL A 285 -15.21 -2.40 10.97
C VAL A 285 -16.58 -1.78 11.28
N ASN A 286 -17.41 -2.53 12.00
CA ASN A 286 -18.75 -2.14 12.41
C ASN A 286 -18.70 -1.00 13.44
N THR A 287 -18.50 0.22 13.00
CA THR A 287 -18.44 1.40 13.86
C THR A 287 -18.82 2.68 13.12
N SER A 288 -19.44 3.62 13.84
CA SER A 288 -19.72 4.98 13.37
C SER A 288 -18.64 6.00 13.76
N GLU A 289 -17.66 5.61 14.58
CA GLU A 289 -16.55 6.48 14.92
C GLU A 289 -15.62 6.63 13.71
N TYR A 290 -15.10 7.85 13.51
CA TYR A 290 -14.18 8.14 12.40
C TYR A 290 -12.82 7.49 12.62
N GLY A 291 -12.37 6.68 11.67
CA GLY A 291 -11.04 6.09 11.68
C GLY A 291 -10.78 5.17 10.52
N GLY A 292 -9.50 4.95 10.29
CA GLY A 292 -8.97 4.05 9.29
C GLY A 292 -7.47 3.88 9.48
N GLY A 293 -6.87 3.07 8.64
CA GLY A 293 -5.43 2.85 8.56
C GLY A 293 -5.10 1.86 7.44
N GLY A 294 -4.07 2.15 6.65
CA GLY A 294 -3.66 1.33 5.51
C GLY A 294 -2.16 1.05 5.51
N ILE A 295 -1.78 -0.23 5.41
CA ILE A 295 -0.40 -0.72 5.44
C ILE A 295 -0.10 -1.44 4.13
N LEU A 296 0.90 -0.98 3.39
CA LEU A 296 1.28 -1.51 2.07
C LEU A 296 1.46 -3.03 2.09
N ASN A 297 0.74 -3.73 1.18
CA ASN A 297 0.79 -5.18 1.00
C ASN A 297 0.62 -5.98 2.30
N SER A 298 -0.15 -5.42 3.25
CA SER A 298 -0.56 -6.09 4.48
C SER A 298 -2.08 -6.07 4.60
N TYR A 299 -2.67 -4.95 4.98
CA TYR A 299 -4.12 -4.79 5.09
C TYR A 299 -4.49 -3.31 5.21
N ASN A 300 -5.77 -3.01 5.08
CA ASN A 300 -6.33 -1.77 5.62
C ASN A 300 -7.59 -2.04 6.45
N LEU A 301 -7.91 -1.09 7.34
CA LEU A 301 -9.18 -1.04 8.07
C LEU A 301 -9.92 0.26 7.74
N SER A 302 -11.24 0.17 7.71
CA SER A 302 -12.10 1.35 7.56
C SER A 302 -13.40 1.15 8.35
N MET A 303 -13.83 2.21 9.06
CA MET A 303 -15.15 2.28 9.65
C MET A 303 -16.25 2.21 8.58
N THR A 304 -17.43 1.63 8.88
CA THR A 304 -18.49 1.44 7.87
C THR A 304 -19.69 2.36 8.04
N HIS A 305 -19.99 2.83 9.24
CA HIS A 305 -21.24 3.57 9.53
C HIS A 305 -21.01 5.08 9.75
N HIS A 306 -19.84 5.59 9.38
CA HIS A 306 -19.56 7.03 9.40
C HIS A 306 -19.92 7.67 8.04
N PRO A 307 -20.40 8.94 8.01
CA PRO A 307 -20.74 9.62 6.75
C PRO A 307 -19.61 9.70 5.71
N GLN A 308 -18.35 9.62 6.13
CA GLN A 308 -17.16 9.62 5.25
C GLN A 308 -16.65 8.23 4.90
N TYR A 309 -17.37 7.16 5.18
CA TYR A 309 -16.98 5.78 4.91
C TYR A 309 -16.48 5.57 3.48
N ARG A 310 -17.30 6.00 2.50
CA ARG A 310 -16.98 5.85 1.06
C ARG A 310 -15.64 6.47 0.66
N GLN A 311 -15.29 7.59 1.28
CA GLN A 311 -14.05 8.31 1.02
C GLN A 311 -12.86 7.64 1.70
N VAL A 312 -13.03 7.26 2.96
CA VAL A 312 -11.94 6.69 3.77
C VAL A 312 -11.54 5.32 3.27
N VAL A 313 -12.49 4.42 2.95
CA VAL A 313 -12.14 3.07 2.45
C VAL A 313 -11.30 3.11 1.17
N VAL A 314 -11.54 4.08 0.29
CA VAL A 314 -10.76 4.28 -0.94
C VAL A 314 -9.41 4.92 -0.65
N HIS A 315 -9.34 5.88 0.29
CA HIS A 315 -8.09 6.50 0.74
C HIS A 315 -7.15 5.45 1.33
N GLU A 316 -7.64 4.64 2.29
CA GLU A 316 -6.85 3.59 2.94
C GLU A 316 -6.41 2.50 1.94
N PHE A 317 -7.22 2.22 0.92
CA PHE A 317 -6.81 1.31 -0.15
C PHE A 317 -5.68 1.91 -1.00
N GLY A 318 -5.63 3.23 -1.19
CA GLY A 318 -4.49 3.91 -1.81
C GLY A 318 -3.17 3.63 -1.10
N HIS A 319 -3.17 3.61 0.24
CA HIS A 319 -2.01 3.21 1.04
C HIS A 319 -1.70 1.72 0.90
N SER A 320 -2.67 0.85 1.20
CA SER A 320 -2.41 -0.58 1.32
C SER A 320 -2.15 -1.28 -0.02
N PHE A 321 -2.73 -0.80 -1.11
CA PHE A 321 -2.55 -1.36 -2.45
C PHE A 321 -1.34 -0.79 -3.17
N ALA A 322 -1.20 0.54 -3.20
CA ALA A 322 -0.22 1.22 -4.06
C ALA A 322 0.89 1.95 -3.28
N GLY A 323 0.92 1.86 -1.96
CA GLY A 323 1.91 2.56 -1.14
C GLY A 323 1.89 4.08 -1.36
N LEU A 324 0.72 4.65 -1.66
CA LEU A 324 0.61 6.10 -1.76
C LEU A 324 0.74 6.73 -0.38
N ALA A 325 1.50 7.81 -0.26
CA ALA A 325 1.61 8.58 0.97
C ALA A 325 0.42 9.52 1.17
N ASP A 326 0.21 9.95 2.39
CA ASP A 326 -0.64 11.10 2.70
C ASP A 326 -0.09 12.38 2.06
N GLU A 327 -0.94 13.10 1.34
CA GLU A 327 -0.59 14.37 0.69
C GLU A 327 -0.91 15.59 1.56
N TYR A 328 -1.15 15.40 2.87
CA TYR A 328 -1.40 16.48 3.81
C TYR A 328 -0.20 16.71 4.76
N ALA A 329 -0.17 17.92 5.32
CA ALA A 329 0.74 18.32 6.37
C ALA A 329 0.03 19.33 7.27
N TYR A 330 -0.02 19.07 8.56
CA TYR A 330 -0.64 19.94 9.56
C TYR A 330 0.41 20.36 10.59
N GLU A 331 0.35 21.62 11.07
CA GLU A 331 1.31 22.13 12.06
C GLU A 331 1.34 21.30 13.35
N ALA A 332 0.19 20.75 13.77
CA ALA A 332 0.05 19.97 14.99
C ALA A 332 0.49 18.50 14.84
N GLU A 333 0.72 18.01 13.63
CA GLU A 333 0.94 16.58 13.35
C GLU A 333 2.19 16.38 12.49
N GLN A 334 3.26 17.13 12.73
CA GLN A 334 4.50 16.96 12.00
C GLN A 334 5.27 15.74 12.51
N ILE A 335 5.52 14.78 11.63
CA ILE A 335 6.36 13.62 11.86
C ILE A 335 7.54 13.70 10.90
N PRO A 336 8.80 13.68 11.35
CA PRO A 336 9.97 13.76 10.47
C PRO A 336 10.27 12.40 9.81
N MET A 337 9.30 11.91 9.02
CA MET A 337 9.41 10.60 8.35
C MET A 337 10.34 10.64 7.13
N TYR A 338 10.43 11.78 6.43
CA TYR A 338 11.11 11.89 5.15
C TYR A 338 12.36 12.75 5.27
N PRO A 339 13.58 12.17 5.17
CA PRO A 339 14.82 12.93 5.03
C PRO A 339 14.78 13.76 3.72
N HIS A 340 15.13 15.04 3.77
CA HIS A 340 15.03 15.93 2.60
C HIS A 340 16.14 15.69 1.57
N ASP A 341 17.13 14.87 1.87
CA ASP A 341 18.26 14.48 1.02
C ASP A 341 18.13 13.08 0.43
N VAL A 342 16.97 12.44 0.61
CA VAL A 342 16.61 11.12 0.06
C VAL A 342 15.26 11.21 -0.63
N GLU A 343 15.12 10.60 -1.79
CA GLU A 343 13.83 10.51 -2.48
C GLU A 343 12.95 9.45 -1.80
N PRO A 344 11.69 9.76 -1.39
CA PRO A 344 10.76 8.78 -0.87
C PRO A 344 10.46 7.69 -1.90
N TRP A 345 10.14 6.46 -1.46
CA TRP A 345 9.68 5.41 -2.39
C TRP A 345 8.24 5.62 -2.88
N GLU A 346 7.40 6.30 -2.12
CA GLU A 346 6.00 6.57 -2.48
C GLU A 346 5.90 7.40 -3.76
N LYS A 347 5.06 6.97 -4.69
CA LYS A 347 4.97 7.54 -6.04
C LYS A 347 4.34 8.92 -6.10
N ASN A 348 3.59 9.33 -5.08
CA ASN A 348 2.83 10.58 -5.02
C ASN A 348 3.44 11.68 -4.15
N ILE A 349 4.64 11.48 -3.62
CA ILE A 349 5.41 12.52 -2.93
C ILE A 349 6.86 12.54 -3.41
N THR A 350 7.54 13.67 -3.28
CA THR A 350 8.94 13.86 -3.68
C THR A 350 9.65 14.86 -2.78
N THR A 351 10.93 14.66 -2.57
CA THR A 351 11.88 15.66 -2.03
C THR A 351 12.61 16.43 -3.13
N LEU A 352 12.29 16.16 -4.39
CA LEU A 352 12.95 16.67 -5.59
C LEU A 352 14.40 16.16 -5.78
N VAL A 353 14.85 15.19 -5.01
CA VAL A 353 16.20 14.61 -5.12
C VAL A 353 16.31 13.73 -6.36
N ASP A 354 15.25 12.94 -6.65
CA ASP A 354 15.17 12.08 -7.83
C ASP A 354 13.77 12.19 -8.50
N PHE A 355 13.38 13.44 -8.80
CA PHE A 355 12.02 13.76 -9.23
C PHE A 355 11.66 13.15 -10.59
N HIS A 356 12.62 12.92 -11.49
CA HIS A 356 12.36 12.36 -12.82
C HIS A 356 11.73 10.94 -12.76
N ASN A 357 11.95 10.19 -11.68
CA ASN A 357 11.34 8.88 -11.43
C ASN A 357 9.93 8.93 -10.82
N LYS A 358 9.38 10.13 -10.65
CA LYS A 358 8.05 10.38 -10.09
C LYS A 358 7.06 10.78 -11.20
N TRP A 359 6.52 11.96 -11.10
CA TRP A 359 5.52 12.48 -12.04
C TRP A 359 6.01 13.68 -12.87
N GLU A 360 7.31 13.90 -12.95
CA GLU A 360 7.86 15.01 -13.73
C GLU A 360 7.36 15.02 -15.18
N ASN A 361 7.20 13.83 -15.77
CA ASN A 361 6.69 13.65 -17.13
C ASN A 361 5.21 14.04 -17.33
N LEU A 362 4.47 14.30 -16.25
CA LEU A 362 3.09 14.80 -16.30
C LEU A 362 3.02 16.33 -16.16
N ILE A 363 4.13 16.99 -15.87
CA ILE A 363 4.18 18.44 -15.72
C ILE A 363 4.25 19.11 -17.10
N GLU A 364 3.39 20.10 -17.34
CA GLU A 364 3.42 20.85 -18.58
C GLU A 364 4.72 21.66 -18.73
N PRO A 365 5.35 21.69 -19.92
CA PRO A 365 6.56 22.46 -20.15
C PRO A 365 6.40 23.94 -19.76
N GLY A 366 7.30 24.43 -18.89
CA GLY A 366 7.27 25.81 -18.40
C GLY A 366 6.59 25.99 -17.04
N THR A 367 6.02 24.94 -16.46
CA THR A 367 5.53 24.96 -15.07
C THR A 367 6.72 25.11 -14.12
N GLN A 368 6.64 26.06 -13.20
CA GLN A 368 7.66 26.26 -12.18
C GLN A 368 7.70 25.08 -11.20
N VAL A 369 8.88 24.57 -10.89
CA VAL A 369 9.13 23.54 -9.87
C VAL A 369 10.16 24.09 -8.86
N PRO A 370 9.87 24.16 -7.54
CA PRO A 370 8.57 23.94 -6.90
C PRO A 370 7.46 24.85 -7.41
N THR A 371 6.21 24.32 -7.39
CA THR A 371 5.04 25.01 -7.93
C THR A 371 4.36 25.84 -6.83
N PRO A 372 4.12 27.15 -7.04
CA PRO A 372 3.38 27.94 -6.07
C PRO A 372 1.95 27.44 -5.91
N MET A 373 1.43 27.45 -4.67
CA MET A 373 0.02 27.16 -4.43
C MET A 373 -0.88 28.18 -5.13
N PRO A 374 -1.98 27.74 -5.77
CA PRO A 374 -2.97 28.66 -6.32
C PRO A 374 -3.49 29.61 -5.23
N GLU A 375 -3.62 30.92 -5.57
CA GLU A 375 -4.19 31.90 -4.63
C GLU A 375 -5.65 31.53 -4.30
N ASP A 376 -5.96 31.35 -3.02
CA ASP A 376 -7.34 31.19 -2.56
C ASP A 376 -8.11 32.51 -2.68
N LYS A 377 -8.97 32.59 -3.69
CA LYS A 377 -9.78 33.80 -3.96
C LYS A 377 -10.94 33.95 -2.95
N SER A 378 -11.18 33.00 -2.04
CA SER A 378 -12.26 33.04 -1.06
C SER A 378 -12.01 34.01 0.10
N GLU A 379 -10.75 34.30 0.44
CA GLU A 379 -10.43 35.22 1.55
C GLU A 379 -10.45 36.70 1.17
N LYS A 380 -10.37 37.06 -0.12
CA LYS A 380 -10.43 38.48 -0.56
C LYS A 380 -11.83 39.11 -0.47
N GLY A 381 -12.86 38.36 -0.05
CA GLY A 381 -14.25 38.82 0.06
C GLY A 381 -14.68 39.46 1.40
N LYS A 382 -13.86 39.40 2.45
CA LYS A 382 -14.26 39.83 3.81
C LYS A 382 -13.69 41.16 4.31
N VAL A 383 -12.89 41.89 3.53
CA VAL A 383 -12.45 43.22 3.93
C VAL A 383 -12.67 44.18 2.76
N LYS A 384 -13.85 44.81 2.72
CA LYS A 384 -14.12 46.18 2.23
C LYS A 384 -15.62 46.44 2.18
N SER A 385 -16.19 46.89 3.28
CA SER A 385 -17.36 47.79 3.23
C SER A 385 -16.82 49.21 3.29
N GLU A 386 -17.41 50.04 2.42
CA GLU A 386 -17.35 51.50 2.30
C GLU A 386 -16.28 52.09 1.37
N LYS A 387 -16.66 52.39 0.15
CA LYS A 387 -16.96 53.67 -0.48
C LYS A 387 -17.07 53.56 -1.99
N SER A 388 -18.16 54.19 -2.49
CA SER A 388 -18.62 54.27 -3.87
C SER A 388 -17.57 54.78 -4.85
N SER A 389 -17.52 54.20 -6.07
CA SER A 389 -17.63 54.96 -7.31
C SER A 389 -17.82 54.00 -8.51
N LYS A 390 -18.73 54.39 -9.39
CA LYS A 390 -19.08 53.73 -10.66
C LYS A 390 -17.88 53.70 -11.59
N VAL A 391 -17.40 52.49 -11.94
CA VAL A 391 -16.59 52.28 -13.15
C VAL A 391 -17.09 51.01 -13.84
N LYS A 392 -17.23 51.10 -15.17
CA LYS A 392 -17.79 50.14 -16.10
C LYS A 392 -17.29 48.71 -15.89
N ARG A 393 -18.20 47.75 -15.73
CA ARG A 393 -17.97 46.31 -15.80
C ARG A 393 -17.64 45.89 -17.23
N GLU A 394 -16.40 45.74 -17.57
CA GLU A 394 -16.01 44.86 -18.65
C GLU A 394 -16.09 43.41 -18.10
N LYS A 395 -16.92 42.58 -18.76
CA LYS A 395 -17.02 41.15 -18.52
C LYS A 395 -15.71 40.49 -18.97
N ARG A 396 -14.72 40.42 -18.09
CA ARG A 396 -13.67 39.41 -18.23
C ARG A 396 -14.32 38.05 -17.89
N LYS A 397 -14.53 37.20 -18.90
CA LYS A 397 -14.78 35.80 -18.76
C LYS A 397 -13.61 35.25 -17.94
N GLY A 398 -13.85 34.89 -16.65
CA GLY A 398 -12.89 34.18 -15.84
C GLY A 398 -12.65 32.85 -16.51
N LYS A 399 -11.44 32.63 -17.05
CA LYS A 399 -10.92 31.27 -17.19
C LYS A 399 -10.92 30.69 -15.79
N SER A 400 -11.63 29.58 -15.52
CA SER A 400 -11.39 28.75 -14.36
C SER A 400 -9.90 28.38 -14.47
N GLU A 401 -9.08 28.77 -13.50
CA GLU A 401 -7.72 28.29 -13.44
C GLU A 401 -7.81 26.78 -13.33
N LYS A 402 -7.45 26.08 -14.42
CA LYS A 402 -7.32 24.63 -14.43
C LYS A 402 -6.22 24.33 -13.43
N SER A 403 -6.51 23.58 -12.38
CA SER A 403 -5.49 23.00 -11.50
C SER A 403 -4.55 22.16 -12.36
N GLU A 404 -3.26 22.43 -12.30
CA GLU A 404 -2.25 21.76 -13.12
C GLU A 404 -1.42 20.84 -12.25
N VAL A 405 -0.88 19.77 -12.83
CA VAL A 405 0.11 18.92 -12.18
C VAL A 405 1.37 19.76 -11.95
N GLY A 406 1.92 19.69 -10.74
CA GLY A 406 3.10 20.47 -10.33
C GLY A 406 3.87 19.75 -9.23
N ALA A 407 4.63 20.50 -8.43
CA ALA A 407 5.27 20.04 -7.20
C ALA A 407 4.95 21.05 -6.09
N TYR A 408 3.87 20.80 -5.37
CA TYR A 408 3.32 21.70 -4.34
C TYR A 408 3.84 21.32 -2.96
N GLU A 409 4.47 22.26 -2.26
CA GLU A 409 5.08 22.02 -0.96
C GLU A 409 4.04 21.67 0.12
N GLY A 410 4.40 20.74 1.00
CA GLY A 410 3.57 20.24 2.11
C GLY A 410 2.88 18.92 1.79
N ALA A 411 3.52 17.82 2.18
CA ALA A 411 3.04 16.44 2.06
C ALA A 411 3.75 15.54 3.08
N GLY A 412 3.28 14.31 3.29
CA GLY A 412 3.93 13.31 4.13
C GLY A 412 4.17 13.85 5.55
N TYR A 413 3.18 14.50 6.15
CA TYR A 413 3.26 15.12 7.48
C TYR A 413 4.36 16.21 7.62
N SER A 414 4.96 16.64 6.51
CA SER A 414 6.03 17.64 6.47
C SER A 414 5.54 18.92 5.79
N LEU A 415 5.59 20.04 6.52
CA LEU A 415 5.19 21.35 5.96
C LEU A 415 6.18 21.86 4.91
N LYS A 416 7.45 21.43 4.98
CA LYS A 416 8.55 21.89 4.15
C LYS A 416 9.37 20.72 3.61
N GLY A 417 9.95 20.91 2.41
CA GLY A 417 10.92 19.99 1.81
C GLY A 417 10.32 18.71 1.21
N VAL A 418 9.01 18.46 1.37
CA VAL A 418 8.28 17.37 0.73
C VAL A 418 7.13 17.93 -0.09
N TYR A 419 6.98 17.45 -1.31
CA TYR A 419 6.07 18.01 -2.30
C TYR A 419 5.08 16.95 -2.79
N ARG A 420 3.86 17.38 -3.13
CA ARG A 420 2.78 16.59 -3.73
C ARG A 420 2.46 17.03 -5.15
N PRO A 421 1.83 16.18 -5.98
CA PRO A 421 1.64 16.47 -7.40
C PRO A 421 0.54 17.49 -7.71
N TYR A 422 -0.39 17.71 -6.77
CA TYR A 422 -1.61 18.46 -7.03
C TYR A 422 -2.06 19.24 -5.80
N PRO A 423 -2.79 20.37 -5.97
CA PRO A 423 -3.28 21.15 -4.81
C PRO A 423 -4.17 20.36 -3.86
N ASP A 424 -5.05 19.49 -4.39
CA ASP A 424 -5.90 18.61 -3.60
C ASP A 424 -6.11 17.25 -4.30
N CYS A 425 -6.32 16.18 -3.54
CA CYS A 425 -6.37 14.80 -4.01
C CYS A 425 -7.12 13.93 -3.01
N ARG A 426 -7.60 12.74 -3.40
CA ARG A 426 -8.12 11.74 -2.48
C ARG A 426 -7.11 11.42 -1.37
N MET A 427 -5.82 11.38 -1.67
CA MET A 427 -4.76 11.15 -0.67
C MET A 427 -4.47 12.36 0.23
N ARG A 428 -5.16 13.49 0.01
CA ARG A 428 -5.01 14.69 0.83
C ARG A 428 -6.26 15.00 1.64
N SER A 429 -7.44 14.88 1.05
CA SER A 429 -8.69 15.24 1.73
C SER A 429 -9.87 14.36 1.30
N ASN A 430 -10.80 14.16 2.24
CA ASN A 430 -12.06 13.49 1.94
C ASN A 430 -13.04 14.34 1.11
N GLN A 431 -12.73 15.60 0.88
CA GLN A 431 -13.55 16.51 0.09
C GLN A 431 -13.26 16.42 -1.42
N HIS A 432 -12.04 16.02 -1.80
CA HIS A 432 -11.71 15.84 -3.21
C HIS A 432 -12.42 14.61 -3.77
N LYS A 433 -12.93 14.75 -5.01
CA LYS A 433 -13.77 13.73 -5.60
C LYS A 433 -13.00 12.46 -6.01
N ASP A 434 -11.74 12.60 -6.43
CA ASP A 434 -10.97 11.54 -7.09
C ASP A 434 -9.48 11.61 -6.72
N PHE A 435 -8.72 10.62 -7.15
CA PHE A 435 -7.26 10.69 -7.14
C PHE A 435 -6.76 11.75 -8.14
N CYS A 436 -5.67 12.43 -7.82
CA CYS A 436 -5.02 13.35 -8.77
C CYS A 436 -4.37 12.57 -9.94
N PRO A 437 -4.00 13.23 -11.05
CA PRO A 437 -3.44 12.55 -12.23
C PRO A 437 -2.20 11.70 -11.94
N ALA A 438 -1.33 12.12 -11.03
CA ALA A 438 -0.15 11.34 -10.66
C ALA A 438 -0.50 10.08 -9.86
N CYS A 439 -1.42 10.18 -8.89
CA CYS A 439 -1.92 9.02 -8.16
C CYS A 439 -2.66 8.04 -9.08
N GLN A 440 -3.51 8.55 -10.01
CA GLN A 440 -4.18 7.70 -11.00
C GLN A 440 -3.18 6.97 -11.90
N LYS A 441 -2.08 7.64 -12.29
CA LYS A 441 -1.02 6.99 -13.07
C LYS A 441 -0.35 5.88 -12.27
N ALA A 442 0.04 6.13 -11.02
CA ALA A 442 0.66 5.13 -10.16
C ALA A 442 -0.23 3.91 -9.94
N LEU A 443 -1.52 4.13 -9.68
CA LEU A 443 -2.53 3.07 -9.55
C LEU A 443 -2.72 2.28 -10.86
N ARG A 444 -2.79 2.95 -12.01
CA ARG A 444 -2.93 2.32 -13.32
C ARG A 444 -1.73 1.46 -13.68
N ASP A 445 -0.53 1.99 -13.47
CA ASP A 445 0.71 1.27 -13.73
C ASP A 445 0.79 -0.01 -12.86
N LEU A 446 0.37 0.08 -11.60
CA LEU A 446 0.33 -1.07 -10.70
C LEU A 446 -0.70 -2.10 -11.10
N ILE A 447 -1.93 -1.70 -11.47
CA ILE A 447 -2.96 -2.61 -11.96
C ILE A 447 -2.47 -3.34 -13.22
N ASN A 448 -1.85 -2.62 -14.17
CA ASN A 448 -1.27 -3.23 -15.37
C ASN A 448 -0.18 -4.24 -15.03
N PHE A 449 0.72 -3.90 -14.10
CA PHE A 449 1.77 -4.82 -13.65
C PHE A 449 1.24 -6.16 -13.14
N TYR A 450 0.12 -6.15 -12.43
CA TYR A 450 -0.50 -7.38 -11.91
C TYR A 450 -1.31 -8.15 -12.95
N THR A 451 -1.79 -7.48 -14.02
CA THR A 451 -2.81 -8.05 -14.90
C THR A 451 -2.38 -8.18 -16.37
N GLU A 452 -1.21 -7.74 -16.73
CA GLU A 452 -0.61 -7.91 -18.08
C GLU A 452 0.50 -8.96 -18.06
#